data_605dcefdf211e87d83c4ad80bd632661
#
_entry.id   605dcefdf211e87d83c4ad80bd632661
#
_cell.length_a   1.000
_cell.length_b   1.000
_cell.length_c   1.000
_cell.angle_alpha   90.00
_cell.angle_beta   90.00
_cell.angle_gamma   90.00
#
_symmetry.space_group_name_H-M   'P 1'
#
loop_
_entity.id
_entity.type
_entity.pdbx_description
1 polymer ?
#
loop_
_entity_poly.entity_id
_entity_poly.type
_entity_poly.pdbx_seq_one_letter_code
_entity_poly.pdbx_strand_id
1 'polypeptide(L)'
;KGSILPRTSAELERDVLIQNDTIVEGAVYARKLEIQNGDVEILGAVFTKLEFHISNNAKGDIILRKTVATSDSLVSYARDCRPMFMADINGKTVKLCNAFVAGSIFADEVILEDCIVLGGVFATAKLTMKDCIVGTFNAKNVAVSGDIKLLLPSAFSGEEMQVTSEARLFNLSLADLGALYKGTPEMENTGIIEMNTYSDEQESQLFEGDE
;
A
#
# COMPACT_ATOMS: atom_id res chain seq x y z
N LYS A 1 14.72 -4.11 25.38
CA LYS A 1 14.75 -2.79 24.72
C LYS A 1 16.01 -2.71 23.85
N GLY A 2 15.88 -2.37 22.56
CA GLY A 2 17.00 -2.23 21.64
C GLY A 2 16.63 -2.56 20.20
N SER A 3 17.64 -2.66 19.35
CA SER A 3 17.51 -3.06 17.95
C SER A 3 17.69 -4.56 17.79
N ILE A 4 17.00 -5.15 16.81
CA ILE A 4 17.29 -6.51 16.34
C ILE A 4 18.27 -6.35 15.18
N LEU A 5 19.56 -6.43 15.51
CA LEU A 5 20.64 -6.23 14.55
C LEU A 5 21.48 -7.50 14.42
N PRO A 6 21.97 -7.82 13.22
CA PRO A 6 22.98 -8.87 13.07
C PRO A 6 24.29 -8.41 13.68
N ARG A 7 24.99 -9.31 14.37
CA ARG A 7 26.33 -9.04 14.90
C ARG A 7 27.41 -9.17 13.83
N THR A 8 27.14 -9.98 12.82
CA THR A 8 28.02 -10.23 11.68
C THR A 8 27.21 -10.33 10.40
N SER A 9 27.85 -10.22 9.24
CA SER A 9 27.19 -10.42 7.94
C SER A 9 26.53 -11.80 7.79
N ALA A 10 27.03 -12.81 8.47
CA ALA A 10 26.44 -14.16 8.50
C ALA A 10 25.12 -14.20 9.29
N GLU A 11 24.87 -13.27 10.20
CA GLU A 11 23.64 -13.21 11.00
C GLU A 11 22.50 -12.48 10.30
N LEU A 12 22.75 -11.80 9.16
CA LEU A 12 21.70 -11.34 8.25
C LEU A 12 20.86 -12.51 7.66
N GLU A 13 21.32 -13.74 7.86
CA GLU A 13 20.59 -14.96 7.47
C GLU A 13 19.60 -15.45 8.54
N ARG A 14 19.43 -14.73 9.64
CA ARG A 14 18.48 -15.11 10.70
C ARG A 14 17.06 -14.65 10.38
N ASP A 15 16.13 -15.56 10.66
CA ASP A 15 14.71 -15.28 10.65
C ASP A 15 14.28 -14.74 12.03
N VAL A 16 13.38 -13.77 12.01
CA VAL A 16 12.77 -13.17 13.20
C VAL A 16 11.29 -13.49 13.20
N LEU A 17 10.80 -14.05 14.30
CA LEU A 17 9.41 -14.38 14.50
C LEU A 17 8.87 -13.63 15.73
N ILE A 18 7.79 -12.89 15.54
CA ILE A 18 7.07 -12.17 16.61
C ILE A 18 5.70 -12.83 16.77
N GLN A 19 5.43 -13.36 17.97
CA GLN A 19 4.21 -14.14 18.25
C GLN A 19 3.32 -13.52 19.31
N ASN A 20 3.84 -12.56 20.08
CA ASN A 20 3.12 -11.95 21.20
C ASN A 20 3.40 -10.46 21.26
N ASP A 21 2.74 -9.76 22.18
CA ASP A 21 2.91 -8.34 22.41
C ASP A 21 4.38 -7.97 22.52
N THR A 22 4.81 -7.09 21.61
CA THR A 22 6.23 -6.79 21.44
C THR A 22 6.44 -5.33 21.06
N ILE A 23 7.31 -4.64 21.78
CA ILE A 23 7.82 -3.32 21.40
C ILE A 23 9.30 -3.43 21.06
N VAL A 24 9.64 -3.10 19.82
CA VAL A 24 11.04 -3.01 19.35
C VAL A 24 11.43 -1.54 19.27
N GLU A 25 12.26 -1.07 20.18
CA GLU A 25 12.64 0.37 20.24
C GLU A 25 13.58 0.80 19.12
N GLY A 26 14.34 -0.11 18.55
CA GLY A 26 15.30 0.16 17.48
C GLY A 26 14.91 -0.46 16.15
N ALA A 27 15.88 -0.51 15.24
CA ALA A 27 15.68 -1.09 13.92
C ALA A 27 15.69 -2.63 13.95
N VAL A 28 15.02 -3.23 12.97
CA VAL A 28 15.02 -4.67 12.72
C VAL A 28 15.75 -4.96 11.40
N TYR A 29 16.79 -5.78 11.47
CA TYR A 29 17.49 -6.31 10.30
C TYR A 29 17.44 -7.83 10.34
N ALA A 30 16.82 -8.46 9.36
CA ALA A 30 16.61 -9.91 9.35
C ALA A 30 16.69 -10.48 7.92
N ARG A 31 16.85 -11.77 7.79
CA ARG A 31 16.63 -12.47 6.52
C ARG A 31 15.13 -12.48 6.20
N LYS A 32 14.32 -12.91 7.15
CA LYS A 32 12.86 -12.84 7.13
C LYS A 32 12.34 -12.30 8.44
N LEU A 33 11.26 -11.55 8.38
CA LEU A 33 10.50 -11.13 9.55
C LEU A 33 9.06 -11.63 9.38
N GLU A 34 8.58 -12.35 10.38
CA GLU A 34 7.18 -12.76 10.46
C GLU A 34 6.53 -12.23 11.74
N ILE A 35 5.37 -11.59 11.60
CA ILE A 35 4.51 -11.19 12.71
C ILE A 35 3.28 -12.09 12.66
N GLN A 36 3.13 -12.95 13.67
CA GLN A 36 2.02 -13.91 13.73
C GLN A 36 0.84 -13.41 14.53
N ASN A 37 1.08 -12.72 15.64
CA ASN A 37 0.02 -12.25 16.52
C ASN A 37 0.55 -11.25 17.57
N GLY A 38 -0.38 -10.56 18.27
CA GLY A 38 -0.13 -9.66 19.39
C GLY A 38 -0.10 -8.18 19.00
N ASP A 39 -0.05 -7.33 20.03
CA ASP A 39 0.17 -5.90 19.85
C ASP A 39 1.65 -5.67 19.59
N VAL A 40 1.99 -5.31 18.35
CA VAL A 40 3.38 -5.19 17.90
C VAL A 40 3.66 -3.75 17.49
N GLU A 41 4.64 -3.13 18.12
CA GLU A 41 5.12 -1.81 17.75
C GLU A 41 6.62 -1.84 17.45
N ILE A 42 7.00 -1.45 16.23
CA ILE A 42 8.40 -1.30 15.84
C ILE A 42 8.68 0.19 15.60
N LEU A 43 9.50 0.77 16.50
CA LEU A 43 9.82 2.21 16.48
C LEU A 43 10.90 2.57 15.48
N GLY A 44 11.77 1.62 15.13
CA GLY A 44 12.84 1.79 14.16
C GLY A 44 12.46 1.31 12.77
N ALA A 45 13.37 1.49 11.80
CA ALA A 45 13.21 0.97 10.45
C ALA A 45 13.29 -0.57 10.43
N VAL A 46 12.58 -1.16 9.46
CA VAL A 46 12.63 -2.61 9.22
C VAL A 46 13.30 -2.85 7.88
N PHE A 47 14.29 -3.72 7.87
CA PHE A 47 14.91 -4.22 6.66
C PHE A 47 14.93 -5.74 6.66
N THR A 48 14.40 -6.34 5.60
CA THR A 48 14.50 -7.79 5.40
C THR A 48 15.20 -8.10 4.09
N LYS A 49 16.08 -9.11 4.11
CA LYS A 49 16.80 -9.56 2.92
C LYS A 49 15.89 -10.30 1.94
N LEU A 50 14.89 -11.02 2.44
CA LEU A 50 13.96 -11.81 1.63
C LEU A 50 12.53 -11.35 1.84
N GLU A 51 11.95 -11.63 3.00
CA GLU A 51 10.51 -11.52 3.19
C GLU A 51 10.16 -10.81 4.49
N PHE A 52 9.17 -9.95 4.43
CA PHE A 52 8.41 -9.49 5.58
C PHE A 52 6.97 -10.00 5.45
N HIS A 53 6.52 -10.80 6.39
CA HIS A 53 5.21 -11.40 6.39
C HIS A 53 4.43 -11.05 7.66
N ILE A 54 3.18 -10.59 7.48
CA ILE A 54 2.19 -10.49 8.55
C ILE A 54 1.16 -11.59 8.30
N SER A 55 1.00 -12.46 9.29
CA SER A 55 0.13 -13.63 9.20
C SER A 55 -1.32 -13.24 8.89
N ASN A 56 -2.00 -14.06 8.11
CA ASN A 56 -3.41 -13.88 7.77
C ASN A 56 -4.33 -13.89 9.00
N ASN A 57 -3.92 -14.57 10.05
CA ASN A 57 -4.66 -14.71 11.30
C ASN A 57 -4.14 -13.76 12.39
N ALA A 58 -3.27 -12.82 12.05
CA ALA A 58 -2.74 -11.86 12.99
C ALA A 58 -3.87 -11.02 13.61
N LYS A 59 -3.78 -10.82 14.92
CA LYS A 59 -4.71 -10.01 15.72
C LYS A 59 -3.91 -9.04 16.56
N GLY A 60 -4.56 -7.96 16.99
CA GLY A 60 -3.94 -6.90 17.77
C GLY A 60 -3.49 -5.74 16.89
N ASP A 61 -2.90 -4.75 17.50
CA ASP A 61 -2.41 -3.54 16.83
C ASP A 61 -0.99 -3.76 16.32
N ILE A 62 -0.80 -3.71 15.01
CA ILE A 62 0.53 -3.83 14.39
C ILE A 62 0.92 -2.46 13.82
N ILE A 63 1.92 -1.83 14.43
CA ILE A 63 2.37 -0.46 14.09
C ILE A 63 3.85 -0.45 13.74
N LEU A 64 4.17 -0.01 12.52
CA LEU A 64 5.52 0.15 12.00
C LEU A 64 5.80 1.63 11.81
N ARG A 65 6.59 2.23 12.72
CA ARG A 65 6.75 3.69 12.82
C ARG A 65 7.66 4.30 11.75
N LYS A 66 8.55 3.51 11.17
CA LYS A 66 9.54 3.99 10.20
C LYS A 66 9.47 3.14 8.93
N THR A 67 10.26 3.53 7.95
CA THR A 67 10.36 2.85 6.65
C THR A 67 10.55 1.35 6.81
N VAL A 68 9.78 0.62 6.03
CA VAL A 68 9.92 -0.82 5.84
C VAL A 68 10.52 -1.08 4.47
N ALA A 69 11.63 -1.77 4.43
CA ALA A 69 12.29 -2.17 3.18
C ALA A 69 12.54 -3.68 3.16
N THR A 70 12.24 -4.28 2.02
CA THR A 70 12.56 -5.69 1.76
C THR A 70 13.20 -5.82 0.39
N SER A 71 14.20 -6.69 0.25
CA SER A 71 14.81 -6.91 -1.07
C SER A 71 13.94 -7.79 -1.99
N ASP A 72 12.96 -8.51 -1.45
CA ASP A 72 12.07 -9.35 -2.23
C ASP A 72 10.59 -9.04 -1.93
N SER A 73 9.97 -9.64 -0.92
CA SER A 73 8.53 -9.52 -0.74
C SER A 73 8.09 -9.00 0.63
N LEU A 74 7.07 -8.15 0.61
CA LEU A 74 6.27 -7.78 1.77
C LEU A 74 4.84 -8.28 1.52
N VAL A 75 4.35 -9.12 2.44
CA VAL A 75 3.04 -9.75 2.32
C VAL A 75 2.25 -9.60 3.61
N SER A 76 1.07 -9.02 3.54
CA SER A 76 0.09 -8.94 4.62
C SER A 76 -1.32 -9.17 4.08
N TYR A 77 -1.91 -10.28 4.46
CA TYR A 77 -3.33 -10.57 4.19
C TYR A 77 -4.16 -10.61 5.48
N ALA A 78 -3.69 -9.95 6.53
CA ALA A 78 -4.39 -9.88 7.81
C ALA A 78 -5.74 -9.16 7.62
N ARG A 79 -6.84 -9.87 7.87
CA ARG A 79 -8.20 -9.33 7.75
C ARG A 79 -8.79 -8.93 9.10
N ASP A 80 -8.33 -9.58 10.17
CA ASP A 80 -8.83 -9.37 11.54
C ASP A 80 -8.14 -8.18 12.24
N CYS A 81 -7.07 -7.64 11.67
CA CYS A 81 -6.41 -6.43 12.11
C CYS A 81 -6.06 -5.55 10.92
N ARG A 82 -5.76 -4.27 11.17
CA ARG A 82 -5.30 -3.32 10.16
C ARG A 82 -3.86 -2.92 10.45
N PRO A 83 -2.86 -3.56 9.83
CA PRO A 83 -1.48 -3.14 10.00
C PRO A 83 -1.26 -1.70 9.55
N MET A 84 -0.56 -0.92 10.39
CA MET A 84 -0.28 0.49 10.16
C MET A 84 1.20 0.70 9.86
N PHE A 85 1.49 1.11 8.63
CA PHE A 85 2.80 1.53 8.16
C PHE A 85 2.86 3.05 8.17
N MET A 86 3.55 3.62 9.13
CA MET A 86 3.56 5.07 9.37
C MET A 86 4.58 5.82 8.52
N ALA A 87 5.26 5.13 7.60
CA ALA A 87 6.23 5.68 6.65
C ALA A 87 6.22 4.87 5.36
N ASP A 88 7.21 5.11 4.49
CA ASP A 88 7.30 4.48 3.18
C ASP A 88 7.57 2.97 3.26
N ILE A 89 7.08 2.27 2.24
CA ILE A 89 7.33 0.86 2.00
C ILE A 89 8.14 0.73 0.71
N ASN A 90 9.24 -0.03 0.77
CA ASN A 90 10.08 -0.34 -0.37
C ASN A 90 10.24 -1.85 -0.50
N GLY A 91 10.04 -2.39 -1.71
CA GLY A 91 10.18 -3.82 -1.96
C GLY A 91 10.23 -4.16 -3.44
N LYS A 92 10.44 -5.41 -3.76
CA LYS A 92 10.25 -5.90 -5.12
C LYS A 92 8.78 -6.22 -5.37
N THR A 93 8.17 -6.94 -4.44
CA THR A 93 6.74 -7.26 -4.48
C THR A 93 6.08 -6.86 -3.16
N VAL A 94 5.04 -6.03 -3.23
CA VAL A 94 4.26 -5.60 -2.06
C VAL A 94 2.81 -6.04 -2.23
N LYS A 95 2.32 -6.87 -1.30
CA LYS A 95 0.94 -7.37 -1.27
C LYS A 95 0.30 -7.05 0.07
N LEU A 96 -0.69 -6.17 0.06
CA LEU A 96 -1.36 -5.72 1.28
C LEU A 96 -2.88 -5.90 1.16
N CYS A 97 -3.47 -6.39 2.25
CA CYS A 97 -4.91 -6.41 2.44
C CYS A 97 -5.24 -5.72 3.77
N ASN A 98 -6.28 -4.89 3.77
CA ASN A 98 -6.77 -4.17 4.95
C ASN A 98 -5.66 -3.39 5.69
N ALA A 99 -4.76 -2.74 4.98
CA ALA A 99 -3.62 -2.02 5.56
C ALA A 99 -3.78 -0.50 5.48
N PHE A 100 -3.15 0.20 6.41
CA PHE A 100 -2.98 1.65 6.37
C PHE A 100 -1.50 1.98 6.15
N VAL A 101 -1.23 2.85 5.17
CA VAL A 101 0.12 3.34 4.85
C VAL A 101 0.10 4.87 4.85
N ALA A 102 0.77 5.49 5.80
CA ALA A 102 0.86 6.96 5.87
C ALA A 102 1.84 7.53 4.83
N GLY A 103 2.84 6.77 4.42
CA GLY A 103 3.80 7.12 3.38
C GLY A 103 3.41 6.63 2.00
N SER A 104 4.41 6.41 1.16
CA SER A 104 4.29 5.90 -0.20
C SER A 104 4.79 4.47 -0.32
N ILE A 105 4.36 3.78 -1.38
CA ILE A 105 4.80 2.42 -1.70
C ILE A 105 5.62 2.46 -2.99
N PHE A 106 6.81 1.89 -2.96
CA PHE A 106 7.73 1.77 -4.10
C PHE A 106 8.08 0.29 -4.31
N ALA A 107 7.69 -0.28 -5.47
CA ALA A 107 7.96 -1.69 -5.76
C ALA A 107 7.98 -1.96 -7.28
N ASP A 108 8.34 -3.19 -7.68
CA ASP A 108 8.13 -3.63 -9.06
C ASP A 108 6.67 -4.05 -9.25
N GLU A 109 6.13 -4.82 -8.30
CA GLU A 109 4.74 -5.23 -8.30
C GLU A 109 4.04 -4.86 -6.99
N VAL A 110 2.84 -4.28 -7.12
CA VAL A 110 2.00 -3.90 -5.96
C VAL A 110 0.60 -4.49 -6.13
N ILE A 111 0.11 -5.14 -5.08
CA ILE A 111 -1.27 -5.64 -4.99
C ILE A 111 -1.88 -5.10 -3.69
N LEU A 112 -2.97 -4.34 -3.81
CA LEU A 112 -3.68 -3.73 -2.70
C LEU A 112 -5.16 -4.14 -2.72
N GLU A 113 -5.69 -4.56 -1.58
CA GLU A 113 -7.12 -4.82 -1.37
C GLU A 113 -7.55 -4.17 -0.04
N ASP A 114 -8.62 -3.36 -0.06
CA ASP A 114 -9.15 -2.65 1.11
C ASP A 114 -8.10 -1.78 1.84
N CYS A 115 -7.17 -1.20 1.10
CA CYS A 115 -6.05 -0.44 1.67
C CYS A 115 -6.27 1.07 1.61
N ILE A 116 -5.66 1.77 2.58
CA ILE A 116 -5.56 3.23 2.60
C ILE A 116 -4.08 3.59 2.51
N VAL A 117 -3.68 4.28 1.44
CA VAL A 117 -2.32 4.79 1.22
C VAL A 117 -2.40 6.30 1.05
N LEU A 118 -1.93 7.07 2.03
CA LEU A 118 -2.00 8.53 1.98
C LEU A 118 -1.03 9.15 0.96
N GLY A 119 0.12 8.51 0.76
CA GLY A 119 1.09 8.86 -0.26
C GLY A 119 0.78 8.26 -1.62
N GLY A 120 1.81 8.14 -2.45
CA GLY A 120 1.71 7.54 -3.78
C GLY A 120 2.00 6.05 -3.81
N VAL A 121 1.46 5.36 -4.82
CA VAL A 121 1.81 3.98 -5.13
C VAL A 121 2.57 3.96 -6.46
N PHE A 122 3.84 3.61 -6.41
CA PHE A 122 4.75 3.61 -7.55
C PHE A 122 5.20 2.19 -7.86
N ALA A 123 4.72 1.64 -8.99
CA ALA A 123 5.06 0.28 -9.40
C ALA A 123 5.74 0.30 -10.78
N THR A 124 6.96 -0.23 -10.86
CA THR A 124 7.72 -0.22 -12.13
C THR A 124 7.15 -1.18 -13.17
N ALA A 125 6.46 -2.25 -12.74
CA ALA A 125 5.89 -3.24 -13.64
C ALA A 125 4.35 -3.30 -13.55
N LYS A 126 3.79 -3.61 -12.37
CA LYS A 126 2.35 -3.88 -12.24
C LYS A 126 1.76 -3.35 -10.94
N LEU A 127 0.61 -2.72 -11.05
CA LEU A 127 -0.23 -2.33 -9.93
C LEU A 127 -1.61 -2.98 -10.06
N THR A 128 -2.06 -3.66 -9.01
CA THR A 128 -3.43 -4.16 -8.91
C THR A 128 -4.07 -3.58 -7.66
N MET A 129 -5.22 -2.94 -7.79
CA MET A 129 -5.94 -2.34 -6.68
C MET A 129 -7.41 -2.76 -6.68
N LYS A 130 -7.94 -2.98 -5.49
CA LYS A 130 -9.35 -3.24 -5.26
C LYS A 130 -9.83 -2.53 -3.99
N ASP A 131 -10.88 -1.73 -4.11
CA ASP A 131 -11.52 -1.03 -2.99
C ASP A 131 -10.51 -0.24 -2.14
N CYS A 132 -9.70 0.63 -2.77
CA CYS A 132 -8.59 1.33 -2.13
C CYS A 132 -8.78 2.84 -2.11
N ILE A 133 -8.13 3.47 -1.13
CA ILE A 133 -7.94 4.92 -1.06
C ILE A 133 -6.46 5.18 -1.22
N VAL A 134 -6.04 5.94 -2.24
CA VAL A 134 -4.63 6.22 -2.49
C VAL A 134 -4.40 7.70 -2.79
N GLY A 135 -3.26 8.25 -2.41
CA GLY A 135 -2.91 9.62 -2.75
C GLY A 135 -2.85 9.81 -4.25
N THR A 136 -2.01 9.04 -4.89
CA THR A 136 -1.82 8.96 -6.34
C THR A 136 -1.25 7.60 -6.71
N PHE A 137 -1.16 7.29 -7.99
CA PHE A 137 -0.39 6.13 -8.43
C PHE A 137 0.29 6.36 -9.78
N ASN A 138 1.37 5.62 -9.99
CA ASN A 138 2.05 5.51 -11.28
C ASN A 138 2.54 4.08 -11.45
N ALA A 139 2.18 3.44 -12.54
CA ALA A 139 2.65 2.10 -12.87
C ALA A 139 2.58 1.84 -14.37
N LYS A 140 3.39 0.88 -14.84
CA LYS A 140 3.34 0.48 -16.25
C LYS A 140 2.01 -0.17 -16.59
N ASN A 141 1.64 -1.21 -15.85
CA ASN A 141 0.38 -1.93 -16.03
C ASN A 141 -0.49 -1.76 -14.78
N VAL A 142 -1.71 -1.28 -14.96
CA VAL A 142 -2.64 -1.02 -13.87
C VAL A 142 -3.90 -1.84 -14.05
N ALA A 143 -4.31 -2.56 -13.00
CA ALA A 143 -5.59 -3.24 -12.94
C ALA A 143 -6.37 -2.74 -11.73
N VAL A 144 -7.55 -2.21 -11.94
CA VAL A 144 -8.41 -1.67 -10.87
C VAL A 144 -9.77 -2.36 -10.87
N SER A 145 -10.30 -2.56 -9.66
CA SER A 145 -11.63 -3.10 -9.44
C SER A 145 -12.25 -2.49 -8.19
N GLY A 146 -13.58 -2.45 -8.13
CA GLY A 146 -14.30 -1.82 -7.02
C GLY A 146 -14.08 -0.30 -6.96
N ASP A 147 -14.14 0.28 -5.78
CA ASP A 147 -14.04 1.71 -5.56
C ASP A 147 -12.61 2.16 -5.29
N ILE A 148 -12.02 2.93 -6.20
CA ILE A 148 -10.71 3.54 -6.01
C ILE A 148 -10.90 5.05 -5.78
N LYS A 149 -10.48 5.52 -4.61
CA LYS A 149 -10.58 6.93 -4.22
C LYS A 149 -9.21 7.58 -4.25
N LEU A 150 -9.07 8.65 -5.03
CA LEU A 150 -7.83 9.41 -5.21
C LEU A 150 -7.86 10.66 -4.32
N LEU A 151 -6.83 10.83 -3.50
CA LEU A 151 -6.69 11.99 -2.63
C LEU A 151 -6.13 13.21 -3.38
N LEU A 152 -5.33 12.97 -4.44
CA LEU A 152 -4.77 14.02 -5.29
C LEU A 152 -5.49 13.99 -6.63
N PRO A 153 -6.20 15.07 -7.02
CA PRO A 153 -6.95 15.13 -8.25
C PRO A 153 -6.05 14.93 -9.49
N SER A 154 -6.47 14.05 -10.39
CA SER A 154 -5.81 13.80 -11.68
C SER A 154 -4.33 13.40 -11.61
N ALA A 155 -3.86 12.95 -10.46
CA ALA A 155 -2.45 12.63 -10.24
C ALA A 155 -2.21 11.12 -10.33
N PHE A 156 -2.50 10.52 -11.46
CA PHE A 156 -2.22 9.10 -11.69
C PHE A 156 -1.80 8.86 -13.14
N SER A 157 -1.03 7.81 -13.37
CA SER A 157 -0.67 7.37 -14.72
C SER A 157 -0.44 5.87 -14.81
N GLY A 158 -0.65 5.33 -16.00
CA GLY A 158 -0.36 3.96 -16.40
C GLY A 158 -0.22 3.90 -17.91
N GLU A 159 0.67 3.04 -18.44
CA GLU A 159 0.78 2.79 -19.88
C GLU A 159 -0.37 1.90 -20.36
N GLU A 160 -0.72 0.89 -19.56
CA GLU A 160 -1.86 0.02 -19.80
C GLU A 160 -2.75 0.00 -18.55
N MET A 161 -4.02 0.27 -18.71
CA MET A 161 -4.98 0.26 -17.61
C MET A 161 -6.16 -0.67 -17.91
N GLN A 162 -6.38 -1.65 -17.06
CA GLN A 162 -7.53 -2.54 -17.08
C GLN A 162 -8.49 -2.15 -15.97
N VAL A 163 -9.70 -1.76 -16.33
CA VAL A 163 -10.75 -1.36 -15.41
C VAL A 163 -11.90 -2.34 -15.57
N THR A 164 -12.36 -2.95 -14.47
CA THR A 164 -13.56 -3.80 -14.53
C THR A 164 -14.80 -2.92 -14.74
N SER A 165 -15.86 -3.45 -15.32
CA SER A 165 -17.10 -2.72 -15.57
C SER A 165 -17.77 -2.12 -14.32
N GLU A 166 -17.42 -2.62 -13.14
CA GLU A 166 -17.94 -2.16 -11.84
C GLU A 166 -16.97 -1.21 -11.13
N ALA A 167 -15.74 -1.04 -11.66
CA ALA A 167 -14.74 -0.18 -11.02
C ALA A 167 -15.10 1.30 -11.21
N ARG A 168 -14.87 2.07 -10.14
CA ARG A 168 -15.09 3.51 -10.12
C ARG A 168 -13.88 4.20 -9.54
N LEU A 169 -13.42 5.27 -10.20
CA LEU A 169 -12.38 6.15 -9.68
C LEU A 169 -13.00 7.47 -9.21
N PHE A 170 -12.69 7.86 -7.99
CA PHE A 170 -13.18 9.08 -7.39
C PHE A 170 -12.01 9.98 -6.99
N ASN A 171 -12.12 11.28 -7.25
CA ASN A 171 -11.27 12.28 -6.63
C ASN A 171 -11.95 12.77 -5.35
N LEU A 172 -11.24 12.70 -4.23
CA LEU A 172 -11.72 13.18 -2.95
C LEU A 172 -11.32 14.64 -2.73
N SER A 173 -12.20 15.42 -2.12
CA SER A 173 -11.86 16.73 -1.61
C SER A 173 -11.14 16.63 -0.26
N LEU A 174 -10.53 17.75 0.17
CA LEU A 174 -9.93 17.82 1.52
C LEU A 174 -10.97 17.65 2.64
N ALA A 175 -12.23 18.03 2.38
CA ALA A 175 -13.33 17.83 3.33
C ALA A 175 -13.65 16.36 3.51
N ASP A 176 -13.67 15.59 2.41
CA ASP A 176 -13.89 14.15 2.43
C ASP A 176 -12.77 13.41 3.15
N LEU A 177 -11.53 13.87 3.02
CA LEU A 177 -10.39 13.37 3.80
C LEU A 177 -10.61 13.51 5.29
N GLY A 178 -11.12 14.66 5.73
CA GLY A 178 -11.44 14.89 7.14
C GLY A 178 -12.54 13.96 7.66
N ALA A 179 -13.53 13.66 6.85
CA ALA A 179 -14.60 12.71 7.15
C ALA A 179 -14.09 11.27 7.24
N LEU A 180 -13.22 10.86 6.33
CA LEU A 180 -12.54 9.55 6.37
C LEU A 180 -11.75 9.33 7.66
N TYR A 181 -10.99 10.35 8.06
CA TYR A 181 -10.18 10.28 9.27
C TYR A 181 -11.02 10.17 10.55
N LYS A 182 -12.21 10.79 10.55
CA LYS A 182 -13.14 10.74 11.68
C LYS A 182 -14.08 9.52 11.68
N GLY A 183 -13.99 8.65 10.66
CA GLY A 183 -14.82 7.46 10.56
C GLY A 183 -16.29 7.74 10.28
N THR A 184 -16.64 8.92 9.74
CA THR A 184 -18.01 9.26 9.36
C THR A 184 -18.32 8.71 7.97
N PRO A 185 -19.48 8.03 7.78
CA PRO A 185 -19.78 7.32 6.54
C PRO A 185 -20.34 8.19 5.40
N GLU A 186 -20.60 9.46 5.62
CA GLU A 186 -21.21 10.33 4.62
C GLU A 186 -20.15 11.12 3.86
N MET A 187 -19.67 10.54 2.75
CA MET A 187 -18.85 11.27 1.78
C MET A 187 -19.72 11.72 0.61
N GLU A 188 -19.88 13.01 0.44
CA GLU A 188 -20.38 13.55 -0.82
C GLU A 188 -19.27 13.46 -1.88
N ASN A 189 -19.48 12.64 -2.90
CA ASN A 189 -18.56 12.48 -4.00
C ASN A 189 -18.55 13.73 -4.88
N THR A 190 -17.46 14.45 -4.92
CA THR A 190 -17.30 15.69 -5.72
C THR A 190 -16.65 15.45 -7.08
N GLY A 191 -16.84 14.32 -7.67
CA GLY A 191 -16.40 14.05 -9.04
C GLY A 191 -16.21 12.57 -9.29
N ILE A 192 -17.15 11.97 -9.98
CA ILE A 192 -17.01 10.63 -10.52
C ILE A 192 -16.29 10.76 -11.86
N ILE A 193 -15.08 10.23 -11.96
CA ILE A 193 -14.49 9.95 -13.25
C ILE A 193 -14.96 8.54 -13.62
N GLU A 194 -16.05 8.46 -14.37
CA GLU A 194 -16.40 7.22 -15.05
C GLU A 194 -15.33 7.01 -16.15
N MET A 195 -14.42 6.10 -15.90
CA MET A 195 -13.50 5.64 -16.96
C MET A 195 -14.31 4.72 -17.88
N ASN A 196 -15.00 5.30 -18.83
CA ASN A 196 -15.43 4.56 -19.97
C ASN A 196 -14.18 4.10 -20.72
N THR A 197 -14.13 2.84 -21.10
CA THR A 197 -13.16 2.34 -22.07
C THR A 197 -13.32 3.17 -23.33
N TYR A 198 -12.44 4.16 -23.53
CA TYR A 198 -12.38 4.87 -24.80
C TYR A 198 -11.97 3.86 -25.85
N SER A 199 -12.79 3.68 -26.89
CA SER A 199 -12.37 3.00 -28.12
C SER A 199 -11.33 3.89 -28.80
N ASP A 200 -10.36 3.29 -29.48
CA ASP A 200 -9.31 3.99 -30.25
C ASP A 200 -9.84 5.11 -31.16
N GLU A 201 -11.11 5.06 -31.55
CA GLU A 201 -11.79 6.09 -32.35
C GLU A 201 -12.13 7.37 -31.57
N GLN A 202 -12.21 7.33 -30.24
CA GLN A 202 -12.49 8.50 -29.40
C GLN A 202 -11.21 9.22 -28.96
N GLU A 203 -10.08 8.53 -28.88
CA GLU A 203 -8.78 9.16 -28.62
C GLU A 203 -8.38 10.11 -29.76
N SER A 204 -8.64 9.74 -31.02
CA SER A 204 -8.31 10.58 -32.17
C SER A 204 -9.09 11.90 -32.21
N GLN A 205 -10.28 11.98 -31.65
CA GLN A 205 -11.11 13.20 -31.65
C GLN A 205 -10.71 14.19 -30.53
N LEU A 206 -10.04 13.75 -29.48
CA LEU A 206 -9.56 14.62 -28.40
C LEU A 206 -8.32 15.43 -28.77
N PHE A 207 -7.54 14.98 -29.75
CA PHE A 207 -6.29 15.60 -30.19
C PHE A 207 -6.39 16.41 -31.49
N GLU A 208 -7.55 16.37 -32.18
CA GLU A 208 -7.77 17.16 -33.43
C GLU A 208 -8.38 18.55 -33.18
N GLY A 209 -8.49 19.01 -31.96
CA GLY A 209 -9.21 20.23 -31.58
C GLY A 209 -8.39 21.52 -31.42
N ASP A 210 -7.08 21.53 -31.63
CA ASP A 210 -6.21 22.71 -31.51
C ASP A 210 -5.27 22.86 -32.73
N GLU A 211 -5.81 23.36 -33.84
CA GLU A 211 -5.10 24.14 -34.85
C GLU A 211 -5.76 25.50 -35.08
#